data_402dc24bc14c86b62579791a7b4f4c21
#
_entry.id   402dc24bc14c86b62579791a7b4f4c21
#
_cell.length_a   1.000
_cell.length_b   1.000
_cell.length_c   1.000
_cell.angle_alpha   90.00
_cell.angle_beta   90.00
_cell.angle_gamma   90.00
#
_symmetry.space_group_name_H-M   'P 1'
#
loop_
_entity.id
_entity.type
_entity.pdbx_description
1 polymer ?
#
loop_
_entity_poly.entity_id
_entity_poly.type
_entity_poly.pdbx_seq_one_letter_code
_entity_poly.pdbx_strand_id
1 'polypeptide(L)'
;MHFFLLGATGRTGKQVVSELLSQNHTAIALVRNSSSITPQPGLTIVTGSPLSKDDIRSALQSTPGQLPIAAIMTLNAVRKSDSPFAAPLSPPRFLADSCANACEVLKEAGIHRFVVMSTAGVGDSWVQLPLLSRAFMGLTNVKYALKDHGLLDEEIRQTSLDWTLVRAVRLEFGNADKKDMETLGSAGVGMTMSDRASVGRVAKLLVKVAVQGLFVKKAVVVRDC
;
A
#
# COMPACT_ATOMS: atom_id res chain seq x y z
N MET A 1 9.60 17.31 -3.02
CA MET A 1 9.88 15.98 -3.61
C MET A 1 8.67 15.56 -4.42
N HIS A 2 8.82 14.67 -5.40
CA HIS A 2 7.74 14.20 -6.27
C HIS A 2 7.53 12.70 -6.10
N PHE A 3 6.27 12.24 -6.05
CA PHE A 3 5.92 10.84 -5.76
C PHE A 3 4.94 10.27 -6.78
N PHE A 4 5.02 8.97 -7.03
CA PHE A 4 4.04 8.23 -7.82
C PHE A 4 3.12 7.40 -6.92
N LEU A 5 1.81 7.50 -7.12
CA LEU A 5 0.81 6.87 -6.25
C LEU A 5 -0.07 5.88 -7.01
N LEU A 6 -0.16 4.66 -6.49
CA LEU A 6 -1.13 3.65 -6.86
C LEU A 6 -2.12 3.44 -5.70
N GLY A 7 -3.40 3.63 -5.97
CA GLY A 7 -4.45 3.49 -4.95
C GLY A 7 -4.82 4.79 -4.23
N ALA A 8 -4.50 5.96 -4.78
CA ALA A 8 -4.77 7.28 -4.22
C ALA A 8 -6.26 7.56 -3.90
N THR A 9 -7.20 6.85 -4.53
CA THR A 9 -8.64 7.00 -4.31
C THR A 9 -9.16 6.18 -3.11
N GLY A 10 -8.37 5.24 -2.61
CA GLY A 10 -8.70 4.41 -1.45
C GLY A 10 -8.66 5.18 -0.13
N ARG A 11 -9.21 4.56 0.93
CA ARG A 11 -9.26 5.18 2.28
C ARG A 11 -7.88 5.61 2.78
N THR A 12 -6.87 4.74 2.69
CA THR A 12 -5.49 5.08 3.07
C THR A 12 -4.83 5.99 2.03
N GLY A 13 -5.07 5.76 0.74
CA GLY A 13 -4.45 6.54 -0.34
C GLY A 13 -4.82 8.02 -0.29
N LYS A 14 -6.07 8.36 0.05
CA LYS A 14 -6.48 9.75 0.26
C LYS A 14 -5.71 10.44 1.39
N GLN A 15 -5.42 9.70 2.47
CA GLN A 15 -4.61 10.22 3.58
C GLN A 15 -3.13 10.38 3.17
N VAL A 16 -2.60 9.46 2.34
CA VAL A 16 -1.25 9.59 1.77
C VAL A 16 -1.15 10.84 0.89
N VAL A 17 -2.14 11.09 0.02
CA VAL A 17 -2.19 12.33 -0.78
C VAL A 17 -2.20 13.56 0.12
N SER A 18 -3.09 13.61 1.11
CA SER A 18 -3.18 14.71 2.08
C SER A 18 -1.87 14.94 2.81
N GLU A 19 -1.22 13.89 3.28
CA GLU A 19 0.05 13.97 4.01
C GLU A 19 1.19 14.49 3.13
N LEU A 20 1.32 14.01 1.88
CA LEU A 20 2.33 14.48 0.93
C LEU A 20 2.15 15.97 0.63
N LEU A 21 0.93 16.40 0.31
CA LEU A 21 0.63 17.79 -0.02
C LEU A 21 0.83 18.72 1.18
N SER A 22 0.48 18.29 2.40
CA SER A 22 0.70 19.08 3.62
C SER A 22 2.18 19.33 3.93
N GLN A 23 3.07 18.45 3.43
CA GLN A 23 4.53 18.59 3.53
C GLN A 23 5.14 19.31 2.29
N ASN A 24 4.32 19.97 1.46
CA ASN A 24 4.75 20.64 0.22
C ASN A 24 5.45 19.68 -0.78
N HIS A 25 5.05 18.41 -0.79
CA HIS A 25 5.42 17.47 -1.82
C HIS A 25 4.40 17.48 -2.95
N THR A 26 4.80 17.00 -4.12
CA THR A 26 3.90 16.82 -5.27
C THR A 26 3.74 15.34 -5.59
N ALA A 27 2.65 14.97 -6.25
CA ALA A 27 2.39 13.59 -6.59
C ALA A 27 1.68 13.42 -7.94
N ILE A 28 1.94 12.29 -8.60
CA ILE A 28 1.13 11.74 -9.69
C ILE A 28 0.29 10.62 -9.11
N ALA A 29 -1.01 10.64 -9.32
CA ALA A 29 -1.92 9.58 -8.94
C ALA A 29 -2.47 8.87 -10.18
N LEU A 30 -2.14 7.59 -10.37
CA LEU A 30 -2.79 6.73 -11.35
C LEU A 30 -4.11 6.22 -10.77
N VAL A 31 -5.22 6.58 -11.38
CA VAL A 31 -6.56 6.27 -10.90
C VAL A 31 -7.43 5.68 -12.01
N ARG A 32 -8.31 4.74 -11.69
CA ARG A 32 -9.23 4.15 -12.66
C ARG A 32 -10.33 5.12 -13.10
N ASN A 33 -10.69 6.04 -12.22
CA ASN A 33 -11.70 7.06 -12.49
C ASN A 33 -11.29 8.36 -11.81
N SER A 34 -11.06 9.41 -12.61
CA SER A 34 -10.62 10.73 -12.14
C SER A 34 -11.66 11.42 -11.24
N SER A 35 -12.96 11.12 -11.41
CA SER A 35 -14.01 11.69 -10.55
C SER A 35 -13.96 11.18 -9.09
N SER A 36 -13.18 10.13 -8.81
CA SER A 36 -13.04 9.53 -7.47
C SER A 36 -12.06 10.27 -6.56
N ILE A 37 -11.37 11.28 -7.08
CA ILE A 37 -10.40 12.09 -6.35
C ILE A 37 -10.56 13.56 -6.72
N THR A 38 -10.55 14.43 -5.71
CA THR A 38 -10.66 15.88 -5.94
C THR A 38 -9.33 16.44 -6.42
N PRO A 39 -9.29 17.20 -7.53
CA PRO A 39 -8.09 17.91 -7.96
C PRO A 39 -7.61 18.87 -6.87
N GLN A 40 -6.30 18.89 -6.64
CA GLN A 40 -5.65 19.76 -5.66
C GLN A 40 -4.31 20.26 -6.22
N PRO A 41 -3.84 21.45 -5.83
CA PRO A 41 -2.51 21.91 -6.17
C PRO A 41 -1.44 20.89 -5.75
N GLY A 42 -0.50 20.60 -6.65
CA GLY A 42 0.56 19.62 -6.40
C GLY A 42 0.16 18.15 -6.68
N LEU A 43 -1.09 17.88 -7.06
CA LEU A 43 -1.55 16.54 -7.45
C LEU A 43 -1.88 16.48 -8.95
N THR A 44 -1.11 15.70 -9.70
CA THR A 44 -1.42 15.34 -11.08
C THR A 44 -2.23 14.05 -11.11
N ILE A 45 -3.40 14.06 -11.75
CA ILE A 45 -4.31 12.93 -11.83
C ILE A 45 -4.24 12.36 -13.23
N VAL A 46 -3.89 11.08 -13.35
CA VAL A 46 -3.85 10.35 -14.62
C VAL A 46 -4.83 9.18 -14.55
N THR A 47 -5.69 9.06 -15.56
CA THR A 47 -6.64 7.94 -15.64
C THR A 47 -5.97 6.75 -16.31
N GLY A 48 -6.07 5.58 -15.67
CA GLY A 48 -5.51 4.34 -16.18
C GLY A 48 -5.59 3.21 -15.14
N SER A 49 -5.07 2.05 -15.51
CA SER A 49 -5.10 0.82 -14.72
C SER A 49 -3.71 0.42 -14.22
N PRO A 50 -3.54 0.03 -12.96
CA PRO A 50 -2.29 -0.53 -12.48
C PRO A 50 -1.97 -1.92 -13.08
N LEU A 51 -2.93 -2.53 -13.77
CA LEU A 51 -2.73 -3.77 -14.52
C LEU A 51 -2.16 -3.53 -15.93
N SER A 52 -2.04 -2.28 -16.37
CA SER A 52 -1.47 -1.87 -17.66
C SER A 52 -0.12 -1.18 -17.43
N LYS A 53 0.96 -1.77 -17.92
CA LYS A 53 2.30 -1.15 -17.89
C LYS A 53 2.34 0.16 -18.66
N ASP A 54 1.60 0.24 -19.77
CA ASP A 54 1.57 1.45 -20.60
C ASP A 54 0.85 2.60 -19.89
N ASP A 55 -0.21 2.31 -19.13
CA ASP A 55 -0.87 3.33 -18.30
C ASP A 55 0.07 3.83 -17.18
N ILE A 56 0.85 2.94 -16.58
CA ILE A 56 1.85 3.31 -15.58
C ILE A 56 2.94 4.18 -16.22
N ARG A 57 3.47 3.81 -17.40
CA ARG A 57 4.47 4.61 -18.15
C ARG A 57 3.92 5.99 -18.50
N SER A 58 2.70 6.04 -19.04
CA SER A 58 2.03 7.29 -19.39
C SER A 58 1.84 8.20 -18.17
N ALA A 59 1.50 7.61 -17.02
CA ALA A 59 1.39 8.37 -15.78
C ALA A 59 2.74 8.97 -15.35
N LEU A 60 3.82 8.21 -15.38
CA LEU A 60 5.16 8.73 -15.04
C LEU A 60 5.64 9.83 -15.99
N GLN A 61 5.19 9.81 -17.24
CA GLN A 61 5.51 10.82 -18.26
C GLN A 61 4.62 12.07 -18.19
N SER A 62 3.56 12.07 -17.38
CA SER A 62 2.60 13.17 -17.29
C SER A 62 3.17 14.48 -16.70
N THR A 63 4.32 14.42 -16.05
CA THR A 63 5.06 15.56 -15.49
C THR A 63 6.47 15.63 -16.08
N PRO A 64 6.64 16.13 -17.32
CA PRO A 64 7.93 16.18 -17.97
C PRO A 64 8.98 16.92 -17.15
N GLY A 65 10.18 16.36 -17.04
CA GLY A 65 11.28 16.95 -16.28
C GLY A 65 11.19 16.79 -14.76
N GLN A 66 10.15 16.16 -14.24
CA GLN A 66 9.94 15.94 -12.80
C GLN A 66 9.70 14.46 -12.50
N LEU A 67 10.77 13.66 -12.56
CA LEU A 67 10.68 12.24 -12.26
C LEU A 67 10.38 12.01 -10.75
N PRO A 68 9.43 11.13 -10.40
CA PRO A 68 9.19 10.74 -9.01
C PRO A 68 10.44 10.10 -8.36
N ILE A 69 10.73 10.49 -7.13
CA ILE A 69 11.84 9.90 -6.36
C ILE A 69 11.45 8.55 -5.75
N ALA A 70 10.17 8.32 -5.56
CA ALA A 70 9.63 7.09 -4.99
C ALA A 70 8.19 6.86 -5.45
N ALA A 71 7.77 5.60 -5.39
CA ALA A 71 6.38 5.20 -5.55
C ALA A 71 5.79 4.70 -4.22
N ILE A 72 4.49 4.96 -4.01
CA ILE A 72 3.72 4.45 -2.87
C ILE A 72 2.48 3.74 -3.40
N MET A 73 2.30 2.47 -3.00
CA MET A 73 1.14 1.66 -3.38
C MET A 73 0.26 1.39 -2.15
N THR A 74 -1.01 1.79 -2.25
CA THR A 74 -2.06 1.57 -1.25
C THR A 74 -3.27 0.87 -1.84
N LEU A 75 -3.07 0.07 -2.89
CA LEU A 75 -4.12 -0.74 -3.50
C LEU A 75 -4.65 -1.79 -2.53
N ASN A 76 -5.92 -2.12 -2.67
CA ASN A 76 -6.54 -3.21 -1.94
C ASN A 76 -7.43 -4.04 -2.88
N ALA A 77 -7.52 -5.33 -2.64
CA ALA A 77 -8.47 -6.20 -3.31
C ALA A 77 -9.89 -5.86 -2.83
N VAL A 78 -10.73 -5.39 -3.76
CA VAL A 78 -12.10 -4.93 -3.48
C VAL A 78 -13.02 -6.13 -3.28
N ARG A 79 -13.91 -6.04 -2.31
CA ARG A 79 -15.02 -6.97 -2.07
C ARG A 79 -16.35 -6.23 -2.18
N LYS A 80 -17.45 -6.97 -2.35
CA LYS A 80 -18.81 -6.43 -2.47
C LYS A 80 -19.22 -5.57 -1.27
N SER A 81 -18.67 -5.86 -0.07
CA SER A 81 -18.86 -5.08 1.16
C SER A 81 -17.67 -5.31 2.11
N ASP A 82 -17.64 -4.59 3.24
CA ASP A 82 -16.63 -4.78 4.29
C ASP A 82 -16.81 -6.11 5.09
N SER A 83 -17.91 -6.87 4.86
CA SER A 83 -18.11 -8.18 5.46
C SER A 83 -16.97 -9.16 5.10
N PRO A 84 -16.46 -9.95 6.05
CA PRO A 84 -15.45 -10.97 5.78
C PRO A 84 -15.93 -12.08 4.84
N PHE A 85 -17.25 -12.27 4.71
CA PHE A 85 -17.87 -13.25 3.83
C PHE A 85 -18.28 -12.66 2.46
N ALA A 86 -18.10 -11.35 2.25
CA ALA A 86 -18.43 -10.72 0.98
C ALA A 86 -17.59 -11.28 -0.18
N ALA A 87 -18.22 -11.49 -1.32
CA ALA A 87 -17.55 -11.98 -2.52
C ALA A 87 -16.47 -11.01 -3.00
N PRO A 88 -15.30 -11.51 -3.45
CA PRO A 88 -14.28 -10.68 -4.06
C PRO A 88 -14.79 -10.12 -5.40
N LEU A 89 -14.49 -8.84 -5.65
CA LEU A 89 -14.78 -8.15 -6.91
C LEU A 89 -13.50 -7.93 -7.74
N SER A 90 -12.36 -7.82 -7.08
CA SER A 90 -11.07 -7.78 -7.79
C SER A 90 -10.74 -9.14 -8.39
N PRO A 91 -10.12 -9.19 -9.57
CA PRO A 91 -9.64 -10.44 -10.14
C PRO A 91 -8.57 -11.08 -9.24
N PRO A 92 -8.35 -12.39 -9.35
CA PRO A 92 -7.21 -13.05 -8.71
C PRO A 92 -5.90 -12.35 -9.11
N ARG A 93 -4.93 -12.29 -8.19
CA ARG A 93 -3.61 -11.65 -8.39
C ARG A 93 -3.65 -10.14 -8.69
N PHE A 94 -4.77 -9.46 -8.43
CA PHE A 94 -4.87 -8.02 -8.70
C PHE A 94 -3.75 -7.21 -8.04
N LEU A 95 -3.44 -7.51 -6.78
CA LEU A 95 -2.38 -6.81 -6.04
C LEU A 95 -0.99 -7.23 -6.51
N ALA A 96 -0.77 -8.53 -6.69
CA ALA A 96 0.50 -9.07 -7.16
C ALA A 96 0.84 -8.58 -8.57
N ASP A 97 -0.10 -8.68 -9.51
CA ASP A 97 0.12 -8.24 -10.90
C ASP A 97 0.29 -6.71 -11.02
N SER A 98 -0.50 -5.93 -10.22
CA SER A 98 -0.31 -4.47 -10.16
C SER A 98 1.06 -4.10 -9.60
N CYS A 99 1.53 -4.81 -8.58
CA CYS A 99 2.83 -4.60 -7.98
C CYS A 99 3.96 -4.98 -8.95
N ALA A 100 3.85 -6.14 -9.61
CA ALA A 100 4.83 -6.61 -10.58
C ALA A 100 4.98 -5.64 -11.78
N ASN A 101 3.85 -5.19 -12.33
CA ASN A 101 3.85 -4.18 -13.40
C ASN A 101 4.51 -2.86 -12.94
N ALA A 102 4.18 -2.40 -11.73
CA ALA A 102 4.80 -1.22 -11.17
C ALA A 102 6.32 -1.40 -10.98
N CYS A 103 6.75 -2.53 -10.43
CA CYS A 103 8.18 -2.82 -10.24
C CYS A 103 8.97 -2.77 -11.55
N GLU A 104 8.43 -3.34 -12.62
CA GLU A 104 9.08 -3.35 -13.93
C GLU A 104 9.18 -1.92 -14.49
N VAL A 105 8.08 -1.19 -14.53
CA VAL A 105 8.05 0.17 -15.10
C VAL A 105 8.86 1.17 -14.25
N LEU A 106 8.80 1.06 -12.92
CA LEU A 106 9.62 1.90 -12.03
C LEU A 106 11.11 1.66 -12.27
N LYS A 107 11.53 0.38 -12.43
CA LYS A 107 12.91 0.03 -12.75
C LYS A 107 13.34 0.60 -14.09
N GLU A 108 12.50 0.49 -15.13
CA GLU A 108 12.75 1.07 -16.47
C GLU A 108 12.93 2.59 -16.38
N ALA A 109 12.15 3.26 -15.55
CA ALA A 109 12.21 4.71 -15.34
C ALA A 109 13.35 5.17 -14.39
N GLY A 110 14.12 4.25 -13.80
CA GLY A 110 15.18 4.59 -12.84
C GLY A 110 14.65 4.99 -11.45
N ILE A 111 13.41 4.66 -11.12
CA ILE A 111 12.81 4.91 -9.81
C ILE A 111 13.02 3.65 -8.95
N HIS A 112 13.95 3.72 -8.01
CA HIS A 112 14.33 2.55 -7.21
C HIS A 112 13.50 2.36 -5.95
N ARG A 113 12.97 3.44 -5.36
CA ARG A 113 12.24 3.41 -4.09
C ARG A 113 10.78 3.07 -4.28
N PHE A 114 10.31 1.96 -3.66
CA PHE A 114 8.92 1.53 -3.72
C PHE A 114 8.39 1.12 -2.35
N VAL A 115 7.40 1.84 -1.83
CA VAL A 115 6.76 1.58 -0.55
C VAL A 115 5.37 1.03 -0.78
N VAL A 116 5.10 -0.16 -0.27
CA VAL A 116 3.83 -0.86 -0.49
C VAL A 116 3.14 -1.10 0.85
N MET A 117 1.89 -0.66 0.94
CA MET A 117 1.03 -1.04 2.04
C MET A 117 0.55 -2.49 1.86
N SER A 118 0.83 -3.30 2.84
CA SER A 118 0.41 -4.70 2.92
C SER A 118 -0.37 -4.95 4.22
N THR A 119 -0.60 -6.19 4.55
CA THR A 119 -1.33 -6.59 5.77
C THR A 119 -0.49 -7.52 6.63
N ALA A 120 -0.66 -7.44 7.94
CA ALA A 120 -0.21 -8.49 8.83
C ALA A 120 -0.93 -9.80 8.51
N GLY A 121 -0.27 -10.93 8.76
CA GLY A 121 -0.80 -12.25 8.42
C GLY A 121 -0.40 -12.74 7.02
N VAL A 122 0.63 -12.16 6.41
CA VAL A 122 1.25 -12.69 5.18
C VAL A 122 2.74 -12.94 5.39
N GLY A 123 3.31 -13.82 4.59
CA GLY A 123 4.73 -14.21 4.69
C GLY A 123 5.09 -14.68 6.11
N ASP A 124 6.22 -14.19 6.62
CA ASP A 124 6.74 -14.52 7.95
C ASP A 124 5.86 -14.07 9.12
N SER A 125 4.92 -13.13 8.90
CA SER A 125 3.98 -12.71 9.94
C SER A 125 2.77 -13.65 10.14
N TRP A 126 2.53 -14.60 9.22
CA TRP A 126 1.43 -15.55 9.35
C TRP A 126 1.53 -16.42 10.61
N VAL A 127 2.74 -16.87 10.93
CA VAL A 127 2.97 -17.77 12.08
C VAL A 127 2.80 -17.06 13.43
N GLN A 128 2.85 -15.75 13.46
CA GLN A 128 2.65 -14.94 14.67
C GLN A 128 1.18 -14.57 14.91
N LEU A 129 0.30 -14.77 13.93
CA LEU A 129 -1.12 -14.54 14.12
C LEU A 129 -1.69 -15.51 15.17
N PRO A 130 -2.54 -15.03 16.09
CA PRO A 130 -3.29 -15.89 17.00
C PRO A 130 -4.07 -16.97 16.24
N LEU A 131 -4.16 -18.18 16.78
CA LEU A 131 -4.81 -19.34 16.13
C LEU A 131 -6.25 -19.02 15.67
N LEU A 132 -7.02 -18.33 16.52
CA LEU A 132 -8.38 -17.90 16.18
C LEU A 132 -8.41 -16.95 14.98
N SER A 133 -7.44 -16.04 14.88
CA SER A 133 -7.31 -15.14 13.71
C SER A 133 -7.01 -15.93 12.44
N ARG A 134 -6.11 -16.92 12.49
CA ARG A 134 -5.80 -17.77 11.33
C ARG A 134 -7.03 -18.57 10.89
N ALA A 135 -7.75 -19.18 11.85
CA ALA A 135 -8.99 -19.92 11.56
C ALA A 135 -10.03 -18.98 10.90
N PHE A 136 -10.27 -17.82 11.49
CA PHE A 136 -11.19 -16.82 10.93
C PHE A 136 -10.80 -16.40 9.51
N MET A 137 -9.54 -16.06 9.27
CA MET A 137 -9.06 -15.66 7.96
C MET A 137 -9.17 -16.78 6.93
N GLY A 138 -8.87 -18.04 7.32
CA GLY A 138 -8.96 -19.21 6.45
C GLY A 138 -10.39 -19.62 6.10
N LEU A 139 -11.35 -19.39 6.99
CA LEU A 139 -12.76 -19.76 6.80
C LEU A 139 -13.58 -18.66 6.11
N THR A 140 -13.02 -17.47 5.94
CA THR A 140 -13.72 -16.34 5.31
C THR A 140 -13.13 -15.99 3.94
N ASN A 141 -13.81 -15.13 3.20
CA ASN A 141 -13.32 -14.64 1.90
C ASN A 141 -12.13 -13.66 2.02
N VAL A 142 -11.73 -13.31 3.24
CA VAL A 142 -10.48 -12.58 3.51
C VAL A 142 -9.26 -13.35 2.99
N LYS A 143 -9.31 -14.70 2.98
CA LYS A 143 -8.25 -15.57 2.45
C LYS A 143 -7.80 -15.21 1.03
N TYR A 144 -8.69 -14.73 0.17
CA TYR A 144 -8.36 -14.36 -1.21
C TYR A 144 -7.45 -13.13 -1.25
N ALA A 145 -7.76 -12.10 -0.45
CA ALA A 145 -6.91 -10.92 -0.32
C ALA A 145 -5.55 -11.27 0.33
N LEU A 146 -5.55 -12.12 1.36
CA LEU A 146 -4.31 -12.59 2.00
C LEU A 146 -3.41 -13.36 1.02
N LYS A 147 -4.01 -14.24 0.20
CA LYS A 147 -3.27 -14.96 -0.83
C LYS A 147 -2.62 -13.99 -1.84
N ASP A 148 -3.36 -12.99 -2.28
CA ASP A 148 -2.87 -11.98 -3.22
C ASP A 148 -1.74 -11.14 -2.60
N HIS A 149 -1.89 -10.70 -1.36
CA HIS A 149 -0.81 -10.04 -0.61
C HIS A 149 0.42 -10.94 -0.39
N GLY A 150 0.21 -12.25 -0.20
CA GLY A 150 1.30 -13.24 -0.09
C GLY A 150 2.10 -13.34 -1.38
N LEU A 151 1.44 -13.45 -2.53
CA LEU A 151 2.09 -13.45 -3.84
C LEU A 151 2.86 -12.14 -4.09
N LEU A 152 2.24 -10.99 -3.78
CA LEU A 152 2.91 -9.69 -3.86
C LEU A 152 4.19 -9.67 -3.01
N ASP A 153 4.12 -10.17 -1.76
CA ASP A 153 5.26 -10.22 -0.84
C ASP A 153 6.39 -11.09 -1.38
N GLU A 154 6.07 -12.27 -1.92
CA GLU A 154 7.05 -13.17 -2.53
C GLU A 154 7.71 -12.57 -3.76
N GLU A 155 6.92 -11.99 -4.67
CA GLU A 155 7.40 -11.47 -5.95
C GLU A 155 8.22 -10.18 -5.81
N ILE A 156 7.81 -9.23 -4.95
CA ILE A 156 8.56 -7.98 -4.76
C ILE A 156 9.95 -8.23 -4.16
N ARG A 157 10.11 -9.26 -3.33
CA ARG A 157 11.40 -9.64 -2.74
C ARG A 157 12.42 -10.11 -3.79
N GLN A 158 11.97 -10.56 -4.95
CA GLN A 158 12.83 -10.97 -6.06
C GLN A 158 13.30 -9.79 -6.92
N THR A 159 12.77 -8.59 -6.68
CA THR A 159 13.13 -7.40 -7.44
C THR A 159 14.41 -6.74 -6.92
N SER A 160 15.07 -5.96 -7.79
CA SER A 160 16.22 -5.14 -7.41
C SER A 160 15.84 -3.82 -6.73
N LEU A 161 14.54 -3.48 -6.66
CA LEU A 161 14.07 -2.23 -6.07
C LEU A 161 14.35 -2.13 -4.57
N ASP A 162 14.45 -0.92 -4.09
CA ASP A 162 14.53 -0.57 -2.66
C ASP A 162 13.10 -0.58 -2.09
N TRP A 163 12.49 -1.77 -2.05
CA TRP A 163 11.13 -1.94 -1.59
C TRP A 163 11.02 -1.88 -0.05
N THR A 164 9.84 -1.49 0.42
CA THR A 164 9.40 -1.67 1.82
C THR A 164 7.95 -2.14 1.84
N LEU A 165 7.65 -3.18 2.62
CA LEU A 165 6.30 -3.63 2.89
C LEU A 165 5.86 -3.16 4.29
N VAL A 166 4.91 -2.23 4.35
CA VAL A 166 4.29 -1.81 5.61
C VAL A 166 3.05 -2.66 5.83
N ARG A 167 3.16 -3.64 6.72
CA ARG A 167 2.11 -4.62 7.05
C ARG A 167 1.26 -4.11 8.21
N ALA A 168 0.19 -3.41 7.90
CA ALA A 168 -0.73 -2.94 8.93
C ALA A 168 -1.49 -4.12 9.54
N VAL A 169 -1.68 -4.11 10.85
CA VAL A 169 -2.67 -4.94 11.54
C VAL A 169 -4.08 -4.47 11.15
N ARG A 170 -5.14 -4.87 11.83
CA ARG A 170 -6.50 -4.45 11.51
C ARG A 170 -6.60 -2.93 11.43
N LEU A 171 -6.96 -2.42 10.23
CA LEU A 171 -7.14 -0.99 10.02
C LEU A 171 -8.35 -0.45 10.76
N GLU A 172 -8.18 0.71 11.41
CA GLU A 172 -9.24 1.47 12.05
C GLU A 172 -9.46 2.79 11.30
N PHE A 173 -10.75 3.08 11.04
CA PHE A 173 -11.20 4.27 10.33
C PHE A 173 -11.83 5.23 11.33
N GLY A 174 -11.21 6.36 11.60
CA GLY A 174 -11.67 7.38 12.53
C GLY A 174 -10.52 8.27 13.02
N ASN A 175 -10.84 9.24 13.87
CA ASN A 175 -9.85 10.14 14.46
C ASN A 175 -9.09 9.42 15.58
N ALA A 176 -7.93 8.88 15.25
CA ALA A 176 -7.01 8.25 16.20
C ALA A 176 -5.74 9.09 16.41
N ASP A 177 -5.92 10.40 16.68
CA ASP A 177 -4.82 11.38 16.71
C ASP A 177 -3.90 11.33 17.94
N LYS A 178 -4.12 10.43 18.89
CA LYS A 178 -3.47 10.50 20.21
C LYS A 178 -2.47 9.40 20.54
N LYS A 179 -2.21 8.45 19.64
CA LYS A 179 -1.28 7.34 19.93
C LYS A 179 -0.12 7.34 18.94
N ASP A 180 1.06 6.95 19.35
CA ASP A 180 2.18 6.70 18.45
C ASP A 180 2.00 5.37 17.70
N MET A 181 2.77 5.16 16.65
CA MET A 181 2.80 3.90 15.91
C MET A 181 4.03 3.10 16.28
N GLU A 182 3.82 1.85 16.63
CA GLU A 182 4.86 0.89 16.96
C GLU A 182 5.15 -0.04 15.77
N THR A 183 6.42 -0.41 15.61
CA THR A 183 6.86 -1.41 14.64
C THR A 183 7.24 -2.70 15.36
N LEU A 184 6.63 -3.82 14.97
CA LEU A 184 6.82 -5.15 15.56
C LEU A 184 7.81 -6.02 14.75
N GLY A 185 8.68 -5.41 13.95
CA GLY A 185 9.57 -6.12 13.03
C GLY A 185 8.83 -6.81 11.88
N SER A 186 9.52 -7.67 11.14
CA SER A 186 8.92 -8.32 9.95
C SER A 186 7.89 -9.38 10.32
N ALA A 187 8.16 -10.16 11.35
CA ALA A 187 7.27 -11.23 11.79
C ALA A 187 6.06 -10.72 12.59
N GLY A 188 6.13 -9.53 13.20
CA GLY A 188 5.05 -9.04 14.06
C GLY A 188 4.95 -9.76 15.38
N VAL A 189 6.10 -10.05 16.01
CA VAL A 189 6.14 -10.71 17.33
C VAL A 189 5.37 -9.90 18.36
N GLY A 190 4.49 -10.53 19.12
CA GLY A 190 3.63 -9.87 20.10
C GLY A 190 2.34 -9.27 19.51
N MET A 191 2.01 -9.56 18.25
CA MET A 191 0.72 -9.23 17.65
C MET A 191 -0.45 -9.89 18.39
N THR A 192 -1.53 -9.14 18.61
CA THR A 192 -2.76 -9.62 19.26
C THR A 192 -3.98 -9.43 18.35
N MET A 193 -5.11 -10.06 18.69
CA MET A 193 -6.38 -9.86 17.97
C MET A 193 -6.96 -8.45 18.17
N SER A 194 -6.61 -7.78 19.26
CA SER A 194 -7.10 -6.44 19.60
C SER A 194 -6.32 -5.34 18.92
N ASP A 195 -5.16 -5.64 18.34
CA ASP A 195 -4.31 -4.61 17.72
C ASP A 195 -5.02 -3.90 16.57
N ARG A 196 -4.81 -2.60 16.51
CA ARG A 196 -5.37 -1.69 15.52
C ARG A 196 -4.26 -0.83 14.93
N ALA A 197 -4.47 -0.38 13.71
CA ALA A 197 -3.64 0.62 13.06
C ALA A 197 -4.54 1.67 12.41
N SER A 198 -4.48 2.90 12.89
CA SER A 198 -5.29 3.98 12.32
C SER A 198 -4.78 4.38 10.95
N VAL A 199 -5.73 4.52 10.01
CA VAL A 199 -5.45 4.79 8.60
C VAL A 199 -4.59 6.04 8.41
N GLY A 200 -4.87 7.12 9.15
CA GLY A 200 -4.09 8.36 9.08
C GLY A 200 -2.63 8.17 9.48
N ARG A 201 -2.36 7.35 10.50
CA ARG A 201 -0.99 7.07 10.94
C ARG A 201 -0.25 6.14 10.00
N VAL A 202 -0.92 5.11 9.49
CA VAL A 202 -0.35 4.27 8.44
C VAL A 202 0.04 5.13 7.24
N ALA A 203 -0.80 6.09 6.84
CA ALA A 203 -0.48 7.02 5.75
C ALA A 203 0.75 7.89 6.07
N LYS A 204 0.82 8.49 7.26
CA LYS A 204 1.99 9.25 7.73
C LYS A 204 3.26 8.40 7.73
N LEU A 205 3.18 7.15 8.19
CA LEU A 205 4.31 6.24 8.18
C LEU A 205 4.75 5.89 6.76
N LEU A 206 3.82 5.59 5.84
CA LEU A 206 4.12 5.30 4.43
C LEU A 206 4.89 6.47 3.79
N VAL A 207 4.43 7.71 4.00
CA VAL A 207 5.11 8.91 3.52
C VAL A 207 6.48 9.06 4.16
N LYS A 208 6.58 8.95 5.48
CA LYS A 208 7.88 9.02 6.20
C LYS A 208 8.87 7.98 5.69
N VAL A 209 8.42 6.74 5.49
CA VAL A 209 9.23 5.63 4.96
C VAL A 209 9.71 5.93 3.54
N ALA A 210 8.87 6.53 2.70
CA ALA A 210 9.24 6.90 1.34
C ALA A 210 10.22 8.09 1.30
N VAL A 211 9.96 9.12 2.10
CA VAL A 211 10.79 10.35 2.16
C VAL A 211 12.17 10.08 2.75
N GLN A 212 12.24 9.30 3.83
CA GLN A 212 13.47 9.08 4.60
C GLN A 212 14.23 7.80 4.21
N GLY A 213 13.73 7.00 3.26
CA GLY A 213 14.38 5.76 2.85
C GLY A 213 14.45 4.71 3.97
N LEU A 214 13.44 4.65 4.86
CA LEU A 214 13.45 3.71 5.97
C LEU A 214 13.06 2.30 5.51
N PHE A 215 13.55 1.29 6.24
CA PHE A 215 13.20 -0.12 6.07
C PHE A 215 13.42 -0.66 4.65
N VAL A 216 14.49 -0.22 3.97
CA VAL A 216 14.86 -0.71 2.64
C VAL A 216 15.02 -2.23 2.65
N LYS A 217 14.37 -2.91 1.69
CA LYS A 217 14.30 -4.37 1.55
C LYS A 217 13.80 -5.09 2.81
N LYS A 218 12.86 -4.45 3.53
CA LYS A 218 12.26 -5.01 4.74
C LYS A 218 10.74 -4.96 4.69
N ALA A 219 10.12 -5.96 5.30
CA ALA A 219 8.73 -5.91 5.73
C ALA A 219 8.70 -5.46 7.21
N VAL A 220 7.69 -4.69 7.59
CA VAL A 220 7.48 -4.27 8.98
C VAL A 220 6.01 -4.35 9.34
N VAL A 221 5.68 -5.05 10.40
CA VAL A 221 4.34 -5.06 10.98
C VAL A 221 4.17 -3.84 11.87
N VAL A 222 3.03 -3.16 11.73
CA VAL A 222 2.77 -1.89 12.43
C VAL A 222 1.41 -1.89 13.11
N ARG A 223 1.36 -1.31 14.32
CA ARG A 223 0.15 -1.07 15.10
C ARG A 223 0.19 0.28 15.82
N ASP A 224 -0.95 0.75 16.28
CA ASP A 224 -1.04 1.86 17.22
C ASP A 224 -0.60 1.40 18.62
N CYS A 225 0.12 2.25 19.38
CA CYS A 225 0.50 1.99 20.78
C CYS A 225 -0.68 2.12 21.71
#